data_fdb9605ee2c90ec26912f6ace02e9e63
#
_entry.id   fdb9605ee2c90ec26912f6ace02e9e63
#
_cell.length_a   1.000
_cell.length_b   1.000
_cell.length_c   1.000
_cell.angle_alpha   90.00
_cell.angle_beta   90.00
_cell.angle_gamma   90.00
#
_symmetry.space_group_name_H-M   'P 1'
#
loop_
_entity.id
_entity.type
_entity.pdbx_description
1 polymer ?
#
loop_
_entity_poly.entity_id
_entity_poly.type
_entity_poly.pdbx_seq_one_letter_code
_entity_poly.pdbx_strand_id
1 'polypeptide(L)'
;MLAVELRSDTFTQPGPGMRRAMADAVCGDDMVGEDPTVNALEARMAQLLDTEAAVFACSGTQSNQMAVWSHCRSGDELLITESLLLFIR
;
A
#
# COMPACT_ATOMS: atom_id res chain seq x y z
N MET A 1 8.34 28.48 -13.26
CA MET A 1 6.95 27.96 -13.37
C MET A 1 6.93 26.58 -12.73
N LEU A 2 6.07 26.40 -11.76
CA LEU A 2 5.83 25.06 -11.19
C LEU A 2 4.92 24.29 -12.16
N ALA A 3 5.43 23.21 -12.73
CA ALA A 3 4.62 22.33 -13.55
C ALA A 3 3.77 21.43 -12.61
N VAL A 4 2.47 21.40 -12.86
CA VAL A 4 1.56 20.47 -12.18
C VAL A 4 1.60 19.13 -12.91
N GLU A 5 1.99 18.07 -12.20
CA GLU A 5 2.07 16.73 -12.75
C GLU A 5 0.85 15.90 -12.33
N LEU A 6 0.02 15.54 -13.29
CA LEU A 6 -1.24 14.84 -13.07
C LEU A 6 -1.33 13.47 -13.80
N ARG A 7 -0.22 12.99 -14.35
CA ARG A 7 -0.22 11.71 -15.09
C ARG A 7 -0.43 10.50 -14.20
N SER A 8 0.19 10.49 -13.01
CA SER A 8 0.11 9.39 -12.06
C SER A 8 0.62 9.81 -10.69
N ASP A 9 0.10 9.18 -9.65
CA ASP A 9 0.61 9.29 -8.27
C ASP A 9 2.09 8.88 -8.17
N THR A 10 2.56 7.97 -9.03
CA THR A 10 3.96 7.52 -9.05
C THR A 10 4.97 8.62 -9.38
N PHE A 11 4.52 9.74 -9.94
CA PHE A 11 5.37 10.92 -10.21
C PHE A 11 5.53 11.84 -8.99
N THR A 12 4.77 11.61 -7.92
CA THR A 12 4.87 12.42 -6.71
C THR A 12 6.21 12.22 -6.02
N GLN A 13 6.73 13.30 -5.43
CA GLN A 13 8.02 13.28 -4.76
C GLN A 13 7.83 13.49 -3.24
N PRO A 14 8.58 12.77 -2.40
CA PRO A 14 8.52 13.00 -0.96
C PRO A 14 9.07 14.38 -0.60
N GLY A 15 8.33 15.11 0.22
CA GLY A 15 8.81 16.39 0.76
C GLY A 15 9.90 16.21 1.84
N PRO A 16 10.52 17.32 2.29
CA PRO A 16 11.58 17.26 3.31
C PRO A 16 11.15 16.61 4.62
N GLY A 17 9.91 16.83 5.06
CA GLY A 17 9.35 16.20 6.26
C GLY A 17 9.21 14.68 6.10
N MET A 18 8.73 14.22 4.95
CA MET A 18 8.63 12.80 4.64
C MET A 18 10.01 12.12 4.60
N ARG A 19 11.00 12.79 4.00
CA ARG A 19 12.37 12.27 3.94
C ARG A 19 12.99 12.12 5.32
N ARG A 20 12.77 13.10 6.23
CA ARG A 20 13.22 13.01 7.63
C ARG A 20 12.50 11.87 8.36
N ALA A 21 11.18 11.76 8.22
CA ALA A 21 10.42 10.69 8.84
C ALA A 21 10.90 9.30 8.42
N MET A 22 11.24 9.12 7.12
CA MET A 22 11.82 7.87 6.62
C MET A 22 13.20 7.60 7.23
N ALA A 23 14.06 8.62 7.33
CA ALA A 23 15.42 8.48 7.87
C ALA A 23 15.42 8.15 9.37
N ASP A 24 14.47 8.73 10.12
CA ASP A 24 14.40 8.62 11.58
C ASP A 24 13.45 7.49 12.04
N ALA A 25 12.82 6.78 11.12
CA ALA A 25 11.86 5.73 11.45
C ALA A 25 12.51 4.60 12.28
N VAL A 26 11.84 4.25 13.37
CA VAL A 26 12.24 3.08 14.18
C VAL A 26 11.76 1.83 13.45
N CYS A 27 12.68 0.92 13.18
CA CYS A 27 12.43 -0.32 12.48
C CYS A 27 12.45 -1.51 13.45
N GLY A 28 11.74 -2.55 13.10
CA GLY A 28 11.73 -3.84 13.80
C GLY A 28 11.44 -4.96 12.82
N ASP A 29 11.33 -6.19 13.33
CA ASP A 29 11.02 -7.35 12.49
C ASP A 29 9.51 -7.42 12.21
N ASP A 30 9.13 -7.03 11.00
CA ASP A 30 7.73 -7.04 10.57
C ASP A 30 7.18 -8.47 10.42
N MET A 31 8.03 -9.47 10.20
CA MET A 31 7.61 -10.88 10.08
C MET A 31 6.95 -11.41 11.37
N VAL A 32 7.33 -10.86 12.50
CA VAL A 32 6.76 -11.20 13.82
C VAL A 32 5.96 -10.03 14.44
N GLY A 33 5.67 -9.00 13.64
CA GLY A 33 4.86 -7.87 14.08
C GLY A 33 5.56 -6.91 15.04
N GLU A 34 6.89 -6.86 15.02
CA GLU A 34 7.68 -6.04 15.94
C GLU A 34 8.17 -4.71 15.35
N ASP A 35 7.81 -4.37 14.10
CA ASP A 35 8.12 -3.07 13.53
C ASP A 35 7.11 -2.01 14.00
N PRO A 36 7.51 -1.07 14.88
CA PRO A 36 6.58 -0.10 15.45
C PRO A 36 6.07 0.91 14.42
N THR A 37 6.85 1.20 13.39
CA THR A 37 6.46 2.15 12.34
C THR A 37 5.41 1.53 11.41
N VAL A 38 5.56 0.27 11.02
CA VAL A 38 4.54 -0.48 10.26
C VAL A 38 3.26 -0.62 11.08
N ASN A 39 3.35 -1.02 12.34
CA ASN A 39 2.19 -1.16 13.22
C ASN A 39 1.43 0.16 13.37
N ALA A 40 2.15 1.28 13.53
CA ALA A 40 1.53 2.61 13.64
C ALA A 40 0.83 3.02 12.32
N LEU A 41 1.42 2.70 11.16
CA LEU A 41 0.83 2.97 9.86
C LEU A 41 -0.47 2.18 9.68
N GLU A 42 -0.46 0.89 9.95
CA GLU A 42 -1.64 0.03 9.83
C GLU A 42 -2.78 0.50 10.76
N ALA A 43 -2.47 0.78 12.01
CA ALA A 43 -3.45 1.32 12.97
C ALA A 43 -4.02 2.66 12.52
N ARG A 44 -3.17 3.56 12.00
CA ARG A 44 -3.60 4.88 11.51
C ARG A 44 -4.51 4.77 10.29
N MET A 45 -4.19 3.87 9.36
CA MET A 45 -5.00 3.67 8.16
C MET A 45 -6.34 3.02 8.48
N ALA A 46 -6.36 2.03 9.35
CA ALA A 46 -7.61 1.43 9.82
C ALA A 46 -8.53 2.48 10.47
N GLN A 47 -7.99 3.34 11.33
CA GLN A 47 -8.73 4.44 11.95
C GLN A 47 -9.23 5.46 10.93
N LEU A 48 -8.39 5.85 9.97
CA LEU A 48 -8.73 6.86 8.96
C LEU A 48 -9.87 6.41 8.04
N LEU A 49 -9.89 5.12 7.71
CA LEU A 49 -10.86 4.53 6.78
C LEU A 49 -12.05 3.88 7.50
N ASP A 50 -12.11 3.96 8.83
CA ASP A 50 -13.14 3.33 9.66
C ASP A 50 -13.31 1.82 9.34
N THR A 51 -12.16 1.14 9.25
CA THR A 51 -12.09 -0.30 9.01
C THR A 51 -11.55 -1.04 10.22
N GLU A 52 -11.86 -2.34 10.33
CA GLU A 52 -11.43 -3.19 11.44
C GLU A 52 -9.90 -3.32 11.50
N ALA A 53 -9.25 -3.42 10.35
CA ALA A 53 -7.80 -3.58 10.23
C ALA A 53 -7.28 -3.01 8.90
N ALA A 54 -5.98 -2.85 8.83
CA ALA A 54 -5.25 -2.55 7.61
C ALA A 54 -3.98 -3.39 7.57
N VAL A 55 -3.46 -3.65 6.38
CA VAL A 55 -2.20 -4.37 6.18
C VAL A 55 -1.29 -3.56 5.27
N PHE A 56 -0.03 -3.46 5.66
CA PHE A 56 1.01 -2.83 4.84
C PHE A 56 1.45 -3.76 3.71
N ALA A 57 1.64 -3.20 2.53
CA ALA A 57 2.22 -3.90 1.38
C ALA A 57 3.32 -3.06 0.75
N CYS A 58 4.35 -3.70 0.21
CA CYS A 58 5.52 -3.02 -0.36
C CYS A 58 5.21 -2.30 -1.69
N SER A 59 4.12 -2.66 -2.36
CA SER A 59 3.72 -2.06 -3.63
C SER A 59 2.21 -2.19 -3.86
N GLY A 60 1.65 -1.33 -4.72
CA GLY A 60 0.27 -1.44 -5.17
C GLY A 60 -0.02 -2.76 -5.90
N THR A 61 0.92 -3.27 -6.68
CA THR A 61 0.81 -4.59 -7.33
C THR A 61 0.67 -5.70 -6.31
N GLN A 62 1.48 -5.68 -5.24
CA GLN A 62 1.39 -6.67 -4.17
C GLN A 62 0.03 -6.57 -3.45
N SER A 63 -0.43 -5.38 -3.13
CA SER A 63 -1.72 -5.20 -2.46
C SER A 63 -2.89 -5.71 -3.31
N ASN A 64 -2.88 -5.48 -4.62
CA ASN A 64 -3.87 -6.00 -5.54
C ASN A 64 -3.86 -7.53 -5.58
N GLN A 65 -2.68 -8.15 -5.65
CA GLN A 65 -2.55 -9.61 -5.63
C GLN A 65 -3.05 -10.21 -4.31
N MET A 66 -2.69 -9.59 -3.17
CA MET A 66 -3.16 -10.02 -1.85
C MET A 66 -4.69 -9.94 -1.76
N ALA A 67 -5.31 -8.88 -2.26
CA ALA A 67 -6.76 -8.72 -2.28
C ALA A 67 -7.43 -9.84 -3.09
N VAL A 68 -6.94 -10.11 -4.30
CA VAL A 68 -7.48 -11.19 -5.14
C VAL A 68 -7.32 -12.55 -4.45
N TRP A 69 -6.15 -12.86 -3.92
CA TRP A 69 -5.90 -14.13 -3.22
C TRP A 69 -6.77 -14.32 -1.98
N SER A 70 -7.11 -13.23 -1.31
CA SER A 70 -7.97 -13.27 -0.12
C SER A 70 -9.43 -13.59 -0.45
N HIS A 71 -9.89 -13.25 -1.66
CA HIS A 71 -11.28 -13.36 -2.07
C HIS A 71 -11.56 -14.44 -3.10
N CYS A 72 -10.54 -14.91 -3.83
CA CYS A 72 -10.69 -15.82 -4.96
C CYS A 72 -9.88 -17.10 -4.77
N ARG A 73 -10.41 -18.19 -5.35
CA ARG A 73 -9.75 -19.49 -5.48
C ARG A 73 -9.55 -19.82 -6.95
N SER A 74 -8.73 -20.83 -7.24
CA SER A 74 -8.59 -21.32 -8.61
C SER A 74 -9.92 -21.77 -9.17
N GLY A 75 -10.31 -21.20 -10.33
CA GLY A 75 -11.59 -21.43 -10.97
C GLY A 75 -12.66 -20.37 -10.74
N ASP A 76 -12.45 -19.45 -9.81
CA ASP A 76 -13.33 -18.30 -9.62
C ASP A 76 -13.17 -17.28 -10.76
N GLU A 77 -14.23 -16.55 -11.05
CA GLU A 77 -14.23 -15.48 -12.04
C GLU A 77 -14.01 -14.13 -11.37
N LEU A 78 -13.18 -13.29 -11.99
CA LEU A 78 -12.91 -11.92 -11.55
C LEU A 78 -13.36 -10.95 -12.66
N LEU A 79 -14.34 -10.12 -12.36
CA LEU A 79 -14.80 -9.09 -13.29
C LEU A 79 -13.93 -7.84 -13.13
N ILE A 80 -13.20 -7.50 -14.18
CA ILE A 80 -12.30 -6.34 -14.21
C ILE A 80 -12.52 -5.52 -15.49
N THR A 81 -12.07 -4.26 -15.45
CA THR A 81 -12.03 -3.44 -16.66
C THR A 81 -10.80 -3.81 -17.50
N GLU A 82 -10.89 -3.66 -18.82
CA GLU A 82 -9.79 -3.95 -19.74
C GLU A 82 -8.50 -3.15 -19.46
N SER A 83 -8.64 -1.96 -18.85
CA SER A 83 -7.52 -1.07 -18.51
C SER A 83 -6.92 -1.33 -17.12
N LEU A 84 -7.43 -2.28 -16.36
CA LEU A 84 -6.92 -2.56 -15.02
C LEU A 84 -5.63 -3.38 -15.08
N LEU A 85 -4.54 -2.82 -14.55
CA LEU A 85 -3.25 -3.49 -14.42
C LEU A 85 -3.27 -4.48 -13.24
N LEU A 86 -3.95 -5.60 -13.42
CA LEU A 86 -3.83 -6.76 -12.53
C LEU A 86 -2.93 -7.79 -13.22
N PHE A 87 -1.63 -7.77 -12.89
CA PHE A 87 -0.72 -8.83 -13.31
C PHE A 87 -0.93 -10.06 -12.43
N ILE A 88 -1.94 -10.84 -12.76
CA ILE A 88 -2.09 -12.20 -12.23
C ILE A 88 -1.42 -13.12 -13.24
N ARG A 89 -0.22 -13.59 -12.92
CA ARG A 89 0.44 -14.69 -13.61
C ARG A 89 0.32 -15.95 -12.79
#